data_6e9ee38fce0a9dd4a99ed96d955bffa7
#
_entry.id   6e9ee38fce0a9dd4a99ed96d955bffa7
#
_cell.length_a   1.000
_cell.length_b   1.000
_cell.length_c   1.000
_cell.angle_alpha   90.00
_cell.angle_beta   90.00
_cell.angle_gamma   90.00
#
_symmetry.space_group_name_H-M   'P 1'
#
loop_
_entity.id
_entity.type
_entity.pdbx_description
1 polymer ?
#
loop_
_entity_poly.entity_id
_entity_poly.type
_entity_poly.pdbx_seq_one_letter_code
_entity_poly.pdbx_strand_id
1 'polypeptide(L)'
;PIASITKIMTLLLTFEALEAGKVSLSDIVPVSEHAYHMGGSQIWLEPGEQLTLDEMLKAICISSANDAAVAVAEFIGGSEPVFVERMNARAKELGMQSTTFRNACGLDEDGHLSTARDVAIMSREMLLNHPEIENYCTVWMDTLRGGATQLVNTNKLLKSYNGITGLKTGTTGKAGVCISASASRDDLRLIAVVLGSSSGKERFAAATSLLDYGFAMFESALVPIPADAPKTLPVQKGEEPTLELCCT
;
A
#
# COMPACT_ATOMS: atom_id res chain seq x y z
N PRO A 1 -0.82 16.36 5.59
CA PRO A 1 0.26 15.40 5.38
C PRO A 1 -0.15 14.00 5.87
N ILE A 2 0.46 12.96 5.28
CA ILE A 2 0.14 11.54 5.61
C ILE A 2 1.37 10.72 5.98
N ALA A 3 2.54 11.35 6.06
CA ALA A 3 3.79 10.69 6.37
C ALA A 3 4.02 9.44 5.49
N SER A 4 4.66 8.41 6.03
CA SER A 4 4.98 7.17 5.32
C SER A 4 3.77 6.34 4.84
N ILE A 5 2.52 6.79 5.06
CA ILE A 5 1.35 6.22 4.37
C ILE A 5 1.48 6.42 2.84
N THR A 6 2.19 7.45 2.41
CA THR A 6 2.61 7.70 1.02
C THR A 6 3.19 6.45 0.34
N LYS A 7 3.94 5.64 1.08
CA LYS A 7 4.59 4.43 0.55
C LYS A 7 3.61 3.38 0.04
N ILE A 8 2.32 3.46 0.40
CA ILE A 8 1.29 2.59 -0.20
C ILE A 8 1.22 2.84 -1.71
N MET A 9 1.26 4.11 -2.15
CA MET A 9 1.27 4.44 -3.59
C MET A 9 2.59 4.01 -4.24
N THR A 10 3.72 4.18 -3.56
CA THR A 10 5.03 3.72 -4.05
C THR A 10 5.03 2.21 -4.26
N LEU A 11 4.52 1.46 -3.29
CA LEU A 11 4.37 0.01 -3.37
C LEU A 11 3.37 -0.39 -4.47
N LEU A 12 2.23 0.30 -4.59
CA LEU A 12 1.23 0.03 -5.62
C LEU A 12 1.85 0.10 -7.02
N LEU A 13 2.55 1.18 -7.35
CA LEU A 13 3.22 1.31 -8.64
C LEU A 13 4.35 0.28 -8.84
N THR A 14 4.97 -0.17 -7.74
CA THR A 14 5.98 -1.23 -7.80
C THR A 14 5.36 -2.58 -8.13
N PHE A 15 4.25 -2.93 -7.49
CA PHE A 15 3.53 -4.18 -7.79
C PHE A 15 2.91 -4.16 -9.17
N GLU A 16 2.38 -3.04 -9.64
CA GLU A 16 1.92 -2.86 -11.02
C GLU A 16 3.06 -3.05 -12.04
N ALA A 17 4.27 -2.59 -11.71
CA ALA A 17 5.45 -2.80 -12.57
C ALA A 17 5.91 -4.27 -12.59
N LEU A 18 5.80 -4.98 -11.45
CA LEU A 18 6.06 -6.43 -11.34
C LEU A 18 5.04 -7.23 -12.17
N GLU A 19 3.75 -6.93 -12.02
CA GLU A 19 2.66 -7.59 -12.77
C GLU A 19 2.81 -7.38 -14.28
N ALA A 20 3.21 -6.16 -14.69
CA ALA A 20 3.48 -5.84 -16.08
C ALA A 20 4.78 -6.45 -16.63
N GLY A 21 5.55 -7.20 -15.83
CA GLY A 21 6.82 -7.79 -16.21
C GLY A 21 7.92 -6.78 -16.55
N LYS A 22 7.79 -5.54 -16.08
CA LYS A 22 8.80 -4.48 -16.31
C LYS A 22 9.99 -4.61 -15.37
N VAL A 23 9.79 -5.18 -14.22
CA VAL A 23 10.79 -5.48 -13.20
C VAL A 23 10.53 -6.84 -12.59
N SER A 24 11.54 -7.42 -11.93
CA SER A 24 11.50 -8.70 -11.23
C SER A 24 11.93 -8.53 -9.78
N LEU A 25 11.43 -9.35 -8.88
CA LEU A 25 11.85 -9.36 -7.47
C LEU A 25 13.36 -9.62 -7.29
N SER A 26 13.99 -10.29 -8.24
CA SER A 26 15.44 -10.56 -8.24
C SER A 26 16.30 -9.44 -8.83
N ASP A 27 15.68 -8.40 -9.41
CA ASP A 27 16.44 -7.29 -9.97
C ASP A 27 17.17 -6.52 -8.87
N ILE A 28 18.40 -6.15 -9.15
CA ILE A 28 19.21 -5.32 -8.25
C ILE A 28 18.77 -3.86 -8.40
N VAL A 29 18.39 -3.24 -7.30
CA VAL A 29 17.98 -1.84 -7.25
C VAL A 29 19.22 -0.96 -7.00
N PRO A 30 19.57 -0.07 -7.95
CA PRO A 30 20.68 0.86 -7.75
C PRO A 30 20.38 1.85 -6.62
N VAL A 31 21.40 2.16 -5.83
CA VAL A 31 21.33 3.18 -4.77
C VAL A 31 22.01 4.45 -5.24
N SER A 32 21.23 5.52 -5.42
CA SER A 32 21.73 6.84 -5.78
C SER A 32 22.22 7.61 -4.55
N GLU A 33 23.02 8.68 -4.76
CA GLU A 33 23.36 9.64 -3.71
C GLU A 33 22.12 10.29 -3.11
N HIS A 34 21.06 10.50 -3.90
CA HIS A 34 19.81 11.05 -3.43
C HIS A 34 19.11 10.10 -2.45
N ALA A 35 18.96 8.82 -2.80
CA ALA A 35 18.40 7.80 -1.93
C ALA A 35 19.23 7.60 -0.65
N TYR A 36 20.57 7.58 -0.76
CA TYR A 36 21.50 7.47 0.35
C TYR A 36 21.33 8.59 1.39
N HIS A 37 21.10 9.83 0.94
CA HIS A 37 20.96 10.99 1.83
C HIS A 37 19.55 11.19 2.39
N MET A 38 18.63 10.25 2.17
CA MET A 38 17.29 10.35 2.74
C MET A 38 17.34 10.33 4.27
N GLY A 39 16.51 11.20 4.88
CA GLY A 39 16.33 11.25 6.32
C GLY A 39 15.20 10.35 6.82
N GLY A 40 15.00 10.34 8.13
CA GLY A 40 13.92 9.60 8.79
C GLY A 40 14.21 8.10 8.95
N SER A 41 13.21 7.23 8.75
CA SER A 41 13.40 5.78 8.82
C SER A 41 14.24 5.29 7.65
N GLN A 42 15.29 4.52 7.91
CA GLN A 42 16.27 4.07 6.92
C GLN A 42 16.75 2.64 7.23
N ILE A 43 17.24 1.97 6.20
CA ILE A 43 18.08 0.78 6.34
C ILE A 43 19.55 1.09 6.08
N TRP A 44 19.88 2.39 5.95
CA TRP A 44 21.24 2.89 5.75
C TRP A 44 21.88 2.32 4.48
N LEU A 45 21.18 2.50 3.36
CA LEU A 45 21.68 2.14 2.04
C LEU A 45 22.94 2.95 1.72
N GLU A 46 23.92 2.33 1.06
CA GLU A 46 25.13 2.99 0.58
C GLU A 46 25.19 2.97 -0.97
N PRO A 47 25.72 4.02 -1.62
CA PRO A 47 25.91 4.02 -3.06
C PRO A 47 26.73 2.82 -3.52
N GLY A 48 26.23 2.10 -4.55
CA GLY A 48 26.87 0.88 -5.06
C GLY A 48 26.50 -0.40 -4.30
N GLU A 49 25.72 -0.30 -3.25
CA GLU A 49 25.18 -1.48 -2.58
C GLU A 49 24.20 -2.23 -3.53
N GLN A 50 24.19 -3.56 -3.42
CA GLN A 50 23.40 -4.44 -4.25
C GLN A 50 22.37 -5.19 -3.39
N LEU A 51 21.17 -4.62 -3.29
CA LEU A 51 19.99 -5.30 -2.75
C LEU A 51 18.97 -5.55 -3.85
N THR A 52 18.29 -6.68 -3.76
CA THR A 52 17.21 -7.03 -4.68
C THR A 52 15.96 -6.21 -4.44
N LEU A 53 15.08 -6.12 -5.43
CA LEU A 53 13.77 -5.48 -5.27
C LEU A 53 12.96 -6.14 -4.13
N ASP A 54 13.05 -7.46 -3.95
CA ASP A 54 12.44 -8.18 -2.82
C ASP A 54 12.93 -7.64 -1.46
N GLU A 55 14.24 -7.48 -1.31
CA GLU A 55 14.85 -6.93 -0.09
C GLU A 55 14.45 -5.48 0.15
N MET A 56 14.34 -4.68 -0.91
CA MET A 56 13.83 -3.30 -0.82
C MET A 56 12.36 -3.26 -0.39
N LEU A 57 11.51 -4.15 -0.93
CA LEU A 57 10.10 -4.27 -0.51
C LEU A 57 9.99 -4.64 0.98
N LYS A 58 10.81 -5.57 1.46
CA LYS A 58 10.90 -5.91 2.91
C LYS A 58 11.25 -4.69 3.74
N ALA A 59 12.28 -3.93 3.34
CA ALA A 59 12.68 -2.70 4.02
C ALA A 59 11.56 -1.64 4.09
N ILE A 60 10.85 -1.44 2.97
CA ILE A 60 9.75 -0.47 2.87
C ILE A 60 8.55 -0.89 3.73
N CYS A 61 8.13 -2.13 3.64
CA CYS A 61 6.92 -2.63 4.32
C CYS A 61 7.14 -2.80 5.82
N ILE A 62 8.28 -3.38 6.23
CA ILE A 62 8.55 -3.75 7.62
C ILE A 62 9.06 -2.53 8.39
N SER A 63 10.19 -1.94 7.97
CA SER A 63 10.86 -0.85 8.69
C SER A 63 10.49 0.55 8.20
N SER A 64 9.66 0.64 7.15
CA SER A 64 9.27 1.94 6.58
C SER A 64 10.43 2.75 6.01
N ALA A 65 11.46 2.10 5.48
CA ALA A 65 12.69 2.71 5.00
C ALA A 65 12.44 3.74 3.90
N ASN A 66 12.91 4.98 4.10
CA ASN A 66 12.76 6.08 3.14
C ASN A 66 13.76 5.96 2.00
N ASP A 67 15.01 5.62 2.31
CA ASP A 67 16.09 5.36 1.37
C ASP A 67 15.69 4.26 0.37
N ALA A 68 15.17 3.14 0.86
CA ALA A 68 14.67 2.05 0.01
C ALA A 68 13.49 2.50 -0.85
N ALA A 69 12.55 3.30 -0.31
CA ALA A 69 11.40 3.78 -1.07
C ALA A 69 11.81 4.71 -2.23
N VAL A 70 12.79 5.58 -1.99
CA VAL A 70 13.32 6.48 -3.02
C VAL A 70 14.13 5.71 -4.05
N ALA A 71 15.00 4.78 -3.63
CA ALA A 71 15.77 3.94 -4.56
C ALA A 71 14.85 3.13 -5.50
N VAL A 72 13.77 2.54 -4.97
CA VAL A 72 12.76 1.83 -5.78
C VAL A 72 12.02 2.79 -6.72
N ALA A 73 11.66 3.98 -6.24
CA ALA A 73 11.01 4.99 -7.08
C ALA A 73 11.90 5.42 -8.26
N GLU A 74 13.19 5.64 -8.02
CA GLU A 74 14.17 5.96 -9.06
C GLU A 74 14.38 4.78 -10.02
N PHE A 75 14.46 3.56 -9.51
CA PHE A 75 14.63 2.36 -10.32
C PHE A 75 13.47 2.17 -11.32
N ILE A 76 12.22 2.33 -10.85
CA ILE A 76 11.03 2.14 -11.68
C ILE A 76 10.74 3.38 -12.54
N GLY A 77 10.94 4.56 -11.99
CA GLY A 77 10.60 5.84 -12.64
C GLY A 77 11.69 6.37 -13.56
N GLY A 78 12.94 5.95 -13.36
CA GLY A 78 14.14 6.56 -13.92
C GLY A 78 14.63 7.75 -13.08
N SER A 79 13.76 8.39 -12.32
CA SER A 79 14.07 9.39 -11.28
C SER A 79 12.88 9.52 -10.33
N GLU A 80 13.10 10.00 -9.10
CA GLU A 80 12.01 10.24 -8.14
C GLU A 80 10.98 11.26 -8.67
N PRO A 81 11.34 12.42 -9.26
CA PRO A 81 10.35 13.34 -9.83
C PRO A 81 9.42 12.71 -10.87
N VAL A 82 9.95 11.92 -11.80
CA VAL A 82 9.14 11.20 -12.80
C VAL A 82 8.23 10.17 -12.15
N PHE A 83 8.73 9.47 -11.12
CA PHE A 83 7.92 8.53 -10.36
C PHE A 83 6.78 9.23 -9.61
N VAL A 84 7.04 10.40 -9.02
CA VAL A 84 6.02 11.23 -8.34
C VAL A 84 4.94 11.71 -9.32
N GLU A 85 5.31 12.06 -10.56
CA GLU A 85 4.32 12.35 -11.60
C GLU A 85 3.39 11.14 -11.84
N ARG A 86 3.95 9.91 -11.92
CA ARG A 86 3.16 8.67 -12.04
C ARG A 86 2.28 8.43 -10.81
N MET A 87 2.79 8.68 -9.58
CA MET A 87 1.98 8.58 -8.35
C MET A 87 0.75 9.50 -8.43
N ASN A 88 0.93 10.74 -8.89
CA ASN A 88 -0.17 11.71 -9.03
C ASN A 88 -1.13 11.34 -10.16
N ALA A 89 -0.63 10.82 -11.28
CA ALA A 89 -1.46 10.32 -12.37
C ALA A 89 -2.32 9.14 -11.88
N ARG A 90 -1.70 8.18 -11.18
CA ARG A 90 -2.41 7.01 -10.65
C ARG A 90 -3.44 7.40 -9.57
N ALA A 91 -3.11 8.34 -8.70
CA ALA A 91 -4.06 8.88 -7.74
C ALA A 91 -5.32 9.45 -8.43
N LYS A 92 -5.13 10.19 -9.52
CA LYS A 92 -6.23 10.73 -10.32
C LYS A 92 -7.09 9.63 -10.96
N GLU A 93 -6.46 8.58 -11.52
CA GLU A 93 -7.15 7.42 -12.11
C GLU A 93 -7.99 6.68 -11.06
N LEU A 94 -7.48 6.54 -9.84
CA LEU A 94 -8.19 5.94 -8.71
C LEU A 94 -9.31 6.84 -8.13
N GLY A 95 -9.43 8.09 -8.60
CA GLY A 95 -10.41 9.03 -8.08
C GLY A 95 -10.04 9.66 -6.72
N MET A 96 -8.77 9.70 -6.38
CA MET A 96 -8.24 10.33 -5.17
C MET A 96 -8.17 11.85 -5.37
N GLN A 97 -9.32 12.52 -5.26
CA GLN A 97 -9.51 13.92 -5.66
C GLN A 97 -8.82 14.95 -4.76
N SER A 98 -8.42 14.55 -3.56
CA SER A 98 -7.81 15.43 -2.54
C SER A 98 -6.38 15.00 -2.20
N THR A 99 -5.70 14.36 -3.15
CA THR A 99 -4.34 13.84 -2.95
C THR A 99 -3.36 14.45 -3.92
N THR A 100 -2.22 14.88 -3.38
CA THR A 100 -1.04 15.29 -4.14
C THR A 100 0.20 14.72 -3.47
N PHE A 101 0.98 13.97 -4.20
CA PHE A 101 2.30 13.49 -3.79
C PHE A 101 3.40 14.44 -4.26
N ARG A 102 4.44 14.63 -3.44
CA ARG A 102 5.63 15.42 -3.73
C ARG A 102 6.92 14.62 -3.69
N ASN A 103 6.92 13.51 -2.95
CA ASN A 103 8.02 12.57 -2.86
C ASN A 103 7.48 11.15 -2.69
N ALA A 104 8.35 10.14 -2.86
CA ALA A 104 7.96 8.74 -2.83
C ALA A 104 7.91 8.13 -1.42
N CYS A 105 8.42 8.81 -0.39
CA CYS A 105 8.57 8.24 0.95
C CYS A 105 7.66 8.86 2.01
N GLY A 106 7.10 10.06 1.77
CA GLY A 106 6.18 10.75 2.67
C GLY A 106 6.87 11.64 3.69
N LEU A 107 8.07 12.15 3.40
CA LEU A 107 8.67 13.24 4.15
C LEU A 107 7.83 14.52 4.00
N ASP A 108 7.87 15.36 5.02
CA ASP A 108 7.10 16.60 5.05
C ASP A 108 7.54 17.57 3.95
N GLU A 109 6.64 17.85 3.02
CA GLU A 109 6.82 18.80 1.93
C GLU A 109 5.53 19.58 1.71
N ASP A 110 5.63 20.85 1.32
CA ASP A 110 4.46 21.69 1.12
C ASP A 110 3.63 21.19 -0.07
N GLY A 111 2.34 21.00 0.17
CA GLY A 111 1.43 20.46 -0.81
C GLY A 111 1.44 18.91 -0.90
N HIS A 112 2.22 18.20 -0.08
CA HIS A 112 2.12 16.75 0.07
C HIS A 112 0.96 16.39 0.99
N LEU A 113 -0.22 16.21 0.43
CA LEU A 113 -1.48 16.08 1.17
C LEU A 113 -2.33 14.94 0.65
N SER A 114 -3.15 14.38 1.55
CA SER A 114 -4.19 13.42 1.22
C SER A 114 -5.32 13.46 2.26
N THR A 115 -6.34 12.63 2.10
CA THR A 115 -7.44 12.43 3.04
C THR A 115 -7.54 10.98 3.47
N ALA A 116 -8.24 10.70 4.57
CA ALA A 116 -8.48 9.32 5.02
C ALA A 116 -9.26 8.52 3.96
N ARG A 117 -10.17 9.17 3.22
CA ARG A 117 -10.91 8.54 2.12
C ARG A 117 -9.97 8.13 0.99
N ASP A 118 -9.12 9.03 0.52
CA ASP A 118 -8.21 8.75 -0.58
C ASP A 118 -7.17 7.69 -0.19
N VAL A 119 -6.67 7.74 1.05
CA VAL A 119 -5.81 6.66 1.59
C VAL A 119 -6.54 5.32 1.59
N ALA A 120 -7.82 5.26 1.97
CA ALA A 120 -8.59 4.03 1.92
C ALA A 120 -8.77 3.52 0.48
N ILE A 121 -8.94 4.41 -0.51
CA ILE A 121 -9.04 4.06 -1.93
C ILE A 121 -7.75 3.37 -2.40
N MET A 122 -6.57 3.99 -2.21
CA MET A 122 -5.30 3.37 -2.64
C MET A 122 -4.97 2.09 -1.86
N SER A 123 -5.36 2.03 -0.57
CA SER A 123 -5.17 0.82 0.23
C SER A 123 -6.05 -0.33 -0.27
N ARG A 124 -7.29 -0.02 -0.65
CA ARG A 124 -8.22 -1.00 -1.23
C ARG A 124 -7.69 -1.51 -2.58
N GLU A 125 -7.21 -0.62 -3.44
CA GLU A 125 -6.61 -0.98 -4.72
C GLU A 125 -5.45 -1.97 -4.52
N MET A 126 -4.51 -1.65 -3.63
CA MET A 126 -3.38 -2.50 -3.28
C MET A 126 -3.84 -3.89 -2.82
N LEU A 127 -4.78 -3.96 -1.86
CA LEU A 127 -5.19 -5.22 -1.24
C LEU A 127 -6.04 -6.11 -2.15
N LEU A 128 -6.76 -5.53 -3.12
CA LEU A 128 -7.59 -6.28 -4.04
C LEU A 128 -6.81 -6.81 -5.25
N ASN A 129 -5.98 -5.96 -5.82
CA ASN A 129 -5.31 -6.28 -7.08
C ASN A 129 -3.89 -6.81 -6.88
N HIS A 130 -3.27 -6.53 -5.73
CA HIS A 130 -1.91 -7.00 -5.38
C HIS A 130 -1.88 -7.61 -3.97
N PRO A 131 -2.64 -8.68 -3.70
CA PRO A 131 -2.74 -9.29 -2.37
C PRO A 131 -1.40 -9.81 -1.84
N GLU A 132 -0.40 -10.04 -2.71
CA GLU A 132 0.97 -10.45 -2.35
C GLU A 132 1.66 -9.45 -1.42
N ILE A 133 1.18 -8.19 -1.33
CA ILE A 133 1.69 -7.21 -0.36
C ILE A 133 1.58 -7.74 1.07
N GLU A 134 0.60 -8.60 1.36
CA GLU A 134 0.43 -9.18 2.68
C GLU A 134 1.62 -10.06 3.08
N ASN A 135 2.36 -10.66 2.12
CA ASN A 135 3.58 -11.42 2.38
C ASN A 135 4.70 -10.56 2.98
N TYR A 136 4.64 -9.25 2.81
CA TYR A 136 5.61 -8.29 3.33
C TYR A 136 5.08 -7.56 4.57
N CYS A 137 3.89 -7.00 4.50
CA CYS A 137 3.37 -6.12 5.56
C CYS A 137 2.87 -6.87 6.81
N THR A 138 2.67 -8.19 6.74
CA THR A 138 2.34 -9.02 7.91
C THR A 138 3.57 -9.59 8.63
N VAL A 139 4.76 -9.47 8.05
CA VAL A 139 6.01 -9.94 8.67
C VAL A 139 6.35 -9.04 9.86
N TRP A 140 6.48 -9.64 11.06
CA TRP A 140 6.85 -8.89 12.26
C TRP A 140 8.33 -8.52 12.30
N MET A 141 9.21 -9.47 11.97
CA MET A 141 10.65 -9.27 11.95
C MET A 141 11.27 -10.04 10.78
N ASP A 142 12.26 -9.45 10.16
CA ASP A 142 13.09 -10.08 9.12
C ASP A 142 14.52 -9.51 9.20
N THR A 143 15.39 -9.97 8.35
CA THR A 143 16.79 -9.49 8.27
C THR A 143 17.21 -9.26 6.82
N LEU A 144 18.13 -8.35 6.63
CA LEU A 144 18.84 -8.11 5.35
C LEU A 144 20.33 -8.32 5.52
N ARG A 145 21.07 -8.33 4.42
CA ARG A 145 22.55 -8.40 4.42
C ARG A 145 23.08 -9.62 5.19
N GLY A 146 22.45 -10.79 4.96
CA GLY A 146 22.86 -12.02 5.66
C GLY A 146 22.69 -11.99 7.17
N GLY A 147 21.74 -11.18 7.68
CA GLY A 147 21.46 -11.04 9.11
C GLY A 147 22.08 -9.80 9.78
N ALA A 148 22.88 -9.00 9.05
CA ALA A 148 23.53 -7.82 9.62
C ALA A 148 22.56 -6.66 9.91
N THR A 149 21.44 -6.59 9.17
CA THR A 149 20.42 -5.56 9.38
C THR A 149 19.12 -6.22 9.82
N GLN A 150 18.63 -5.87 11.01
CA GLN A 150 17.36 -6.35 11.52
C GLN A 150 16.23 -5.39 11.12
N LEU A 151 15.15 -5.94 10.58
CA LEU A 151 13.91 -5.24 10.29
C LEU A 151 12.87 -5.57 11.37
N VAL A 152 12.18 -4.55 11.88
CA VAL A 152 11.07 -4.71 12.85
C VAL A 152 9.86 -3.93 12.37
N ASN A 153 8.71 -4.59 12.30
CA ASN A 153 7.50 -3.97 11.77
C ASN A 153 6.99 -2.86 12.68
N THR A 154 6.65 -1.75 12.05
CA THR A 154 6.11 -0.57 12.72
C THR A 154 4.64 -0.71 13.10
N ASN A 155 3.92 -1.68 12.51
CA ASN A 155 2.52 -1.97 12.81
C ASN A 155 2.38 -2.94 14.00
N LYS A 156 2.23 -2.39 15.20
CA LYS A 156 2.09 -3.21 16.43
C LYS A 156 0.78 -4.01 16.50
N LEU A 157 -0.23 -3.70 15.66
CA LEU A 157 -1.47 -4.49 15.60
C LEU A 157 -1.21 -5.93 15.14
N LEU A 158 -0.11 -6.19 14.41
CA LEU A 158 0.31 -7.55 14.07
C LEU A 158 0.46 -8.50 15.26
N LYS A 159 0.70 -7.95 16.46
CA LYS A 159 0.82 -8.73 17.71
C LYS A 159 -0.41 -8.71 18.60
N SER A 160 -1.34 -7.80 18.35
CA SER A 160 -2.41 -7.52 19.30
C SER A 160 -3.81 -7.57 18.73
N TYR A 161 -3.97 -7.60 17.39
CA TYR A 161 -5.27 -7.58 16.75
C TYR A 161 -5.48 -8.83 15.88
N ASN A 162 -6.51 -9.60 16.16
CA ASN A 162 -6.81 -10.82 15.41
C ASN A 162 -7.29 -10.49 13.98
N GLY A 163 -6.71 -11.17 13.00
CA GLY A 163 -7.07 -11.02 11.59
C GLY A 163 -6.40 -9.83 10.89
N ILE A 164 -5.44 -9.13 11.54
CA ILE A 164 -4.71 -8.02 10.88
C ILE A 164 -3.93 -8.52 9.65
N THR A 165 -4.06 -7.84 8.52
CA THR A 165 -3.40 -8.16 7.25
C THR A 165 -2.46 -7.05 6.77
N GLY A 166 -2.32 -5.97 7.52
CA GLY A 166 -1.42 -4.86 7.21
C GLY A 166 -2.00 -3.52 7.69
N LEU A 167 -1.77 -2.38 7.02
CA LEU A 167 -0.99 -2.23 5.79
C LEU A 167 0.26 -1.37 6.07
N LYS A 168 0.08 -0.08 6.48
CA LYS A 168 1.18 0.87 6.66
C LYS A 168 0.95 1.85 7.79
N THR A 169 2.03 2.17 8.52
CA THR A 169 2.07 3.26 9.51
C THR A 169 2.88 4.44 8.97
N GLY A 170 2.65 5.61 9.52
CA GLY A 170 3.41 6.83 9.22
C GLY A 170 3.51 7.76 10.41
N THR A 171 4.61 8.52 10.50
CA THR A 171 4.79 9.55 11.52
C THR A 171 5.75 10.60 11.00
N THR A 172 5.33 11.87 11.04
CA THR A 172 6.20 13.05 10.86
C THR A 172 5.75 14.16 11.80
N GLY A 173 6.55 15.23 11.90
CA GLY A 173 6.20 16.38 12.72
C GLY A 173 4.91 17.08 12.26
N LYS A 174 4.71 17.21 10.94
CA LYS A 174 3.50 17.85 10.37
C LYS A 174 2.30 16.92 10.28
N ALA A 175 2.52 15.62 10.00
CA ALA A 175 1.43 14.66 9.82
C ALA A 175 0.87 14.12 11.14
N GLY A 176 1.61 14.25 12.25
CA GLY A 176 1.29 13.50 13.45
C GLY A 176 1.48 11.99 13.24
N VAL A 177 0.69 11.20 13.89
CA VAL A 177 0.81 9.72 13.88
C VAL A 177 -0.34 9.12 13.08
N CYS A 178 -0.02 8.37 12.00
CA CYS A 178 -0.97 7.88 11.00
C CYS A 178 -0.90 6.35 10.85
N ILE A 179 -2.00 5.74 10.44
CA ILE A 179 -2.07 4.33 10.04
C ILE A 179 -3.16 4.13 8.98
N SER A 180 -2.87 3.29 7.99
CA SER A 180 -3.84 2.52 7.24
C SER A 180 -3.73 1.07 7.70
N ALA A 181 -4.71 0.59 8.44
CA ALA A 181 -4.78 -0.78 8.93
C ALA A 181 -5.77 -1.59 8.09
N SER A 182 -5.42 -2.82 7.75
CA SER A 182 -6.33 -3.77 7.12
C SER A 182 -6.46 -5.02 7.97
N ALA A 183 -7.66 -5.58 8.01
CA ALA A 183 -7.94 -6.82 8.70
C ALA A 183 -8.96 -7.65 7.93
N SER A 184 -8.86 -8.99 8.05
CA SER A 184 -9.78 -9.94 7.45
C SER A 184 -10.27 -10.92 8.51
N ARG A 185 -11.59 -11.13 8.56
CA ARG A 185 -12.22 -12.18 9.37
C ARG A 185 -13.33 -12.80 8.54
N ASP A 186 -13.36 -14.11 8.51
CA ASP A 186 -14.23 -14.85 7.63
C ASP A 186 -14.10 -14.31 6.17
N ASP A 187 -15.18 -13.98 5.51
CA ASP A 187 -15.15 -13.42 4.15
C ASP A 187 -15.20 -11.89 4.09
N LEU A 188 -15.08 -11.20 5.26
CA LEU A 188 -15.11 -9.74 5.34
C LEU A 188 -13.71 -9.17 5.52
N ARG A 189 -13.30 -8.27 4.62
CA ARG A 189 -12.06 -7.50 4.71
C ARG A 189 -12.37 -6.03 4.93
N LEU A 190 -11.72 -5.43 5.93
CA LEU A 190 -11.91 -4.04 6.32
C LEU A 190 -10.61 -3.26 6.28
N ILE A 191 -10.74 -1.95 6.02
CA ILE A 191 -9.64 -0.98 6.07
C ILE A 191 -10.04 0.13 7.03
N ALA A 192 -9.19 0.42 8.01
CA ALA A 192 -9.33 1.53 8.93
C ALA A 192 -8.18 2.52 8.71
N VAL A 193 -8.51 3.78 8.41
CA VAL A 193 -7.52 4.85 8.20
C VAL A 193 -7.64 5.86 9.33
N VAL A 194 -6.53 6.09 10.04
CA VAL A 194 -6.40 7.11 11.08
C VAL A 194 -5.24 8.03 10.72
N LEU A 195 -5.52 9.33 10.61
CA LEU A 195 -4.55 10.38 10.27
C LEU A 195 -4.48 11.40 11.42
N GLY A 196 -3.29 11.97 11.66
CA GLY A 196 -3.13 13.07 12.58
C GLY A 196 -3.35 12.74 14.06
N SER A 197 -3.19 11.48 14.48
CA SER A 197 -3.30 11.11 15.89
C SER A 197 -2.16 11.71 16.70
N SER A 198 -2.42 12.01 17.98
CA SER A 198 -1.46 12.64 18.88
C SER A 198 -0.37 11.67 19.34
N SER A 199 -0.64 10.37 19.34
CA SER A 199 0.30 9.33 19.81
C SER A 199 0.11 7.98 19.12
N GLY A 200 1.17 7.16 19.16
CA GLY A 200 1.10 5.77 18.67
C GLY A 200 0.04 4.93 19.40
N LYS A 201 -0.16 5.17 20.70
CA LYS A 201 -1.19 4.45 21.49
C LYS A 201 -2.59 4.79 21.00
N GLU A 202 -2.88 6.08 20.82
CA GLU A 202 -4.21 6.53 20.33
C GLU A 202 -4.47 6.09 18.90
N ARG A 203 -3.47 6.18 18.00
CA ARG A 203 -3.57 5.68 16.64
C ARG A 203 -4.01 4.22 16.57
N PHE A 204 -3.35 3.34 17.34
CA PHE A 204 -3.69 1.92 17.34
C PHE A 204 -5.05 1.67 18.00
N ALA A 205 -5.38 2.37 19.08
CA ALA A 205 -6.69 2.26 19.72
C ALA A 205 -7.82 2.69 18.78
N ALA A 206 -7.67 3.82 18.08
CA ALA A 206 -8.64 4.29 17.11
C ALA A 206 -8.82 3.31 15.93
N ALA A 207 -7.72 2.78 15.38
CA ALA A 207 -7.79 1.78 14.31
C ALA A 207 -8.50 0.50 14.78
N THR A 208 -8.19 0.01 15.99
CA THR A 208 -8.86 -1.13 16.60
C THR A 208 -10.37 -0.88 16.73
N SER A 209 -10.78 0.27 17.29
CA SER A 209 -12.20 0.61 17.47
C SER A 209 -12.96 0.67 16.15
N LEU A 210 -12.32 1.21 15.07
CA LEU A 210 -12.92 1.26 13.73
C LEU A 210 -13.10 -0.14 13.14
N LEU A 211 -12.08 -1.00 13.26
CA LEU A 211 -12.16 -2.38 12.77
C LEU A 211 -13.19 -3.19 13.55
N ASP A 212 -13.21 -3.07 14.89
CA ASP A 212 -14.20 -3.75 15.74
C ASP A 212 -15.63 -3.31 15.41
N TYR A 213 -15.84 -2.01 15.21
CA TYR A 213 -17.12 -1.49 14.74
C TYR A 213 -17.50 -2.10 13.38
N GLY A 214 -16.57 -2.14 12.43
CA GLY A 214 -16.82 -2.70 11.11
C GLY A 214 -17.22 -4.18 11.17
N PHE A 215 -16.47 -5.00 11.90
CA PHE A 215 -16.78 -6.43 12.05
C PHE A 215 -18.06 -6.70 12.88
N ALA A 216 -18.47 -5.78 13.75
CA ALA A 216 -19.71 -5.92 14.51
C ALA A 216 -20.94 -5.50 13.69
N MET A 217 -20.79 -4.58 12.74
CA MET A 217 -21.91 -3.97 12.01
C MET A 217 -22.13 -4.50 10.60
N PHE A 218 -21.13 -5.17 10.02
CA PHE A 218 -21.16 -5.66 8.64
C PHE A 218 -20.79 -7.13 8.58
N GLU A 219 -21.40 -7.83 7.63
CA GLU A 219 -21.07 -9.20 7.28
C GLU A 219 -21.00 -9.36 5.76
N SER A 220 -20.29 -10.36 5.29
CA SER A 220 -20.30 -10.78 3.89
C SER A 220 -21.47 -11.75 3.69
N ALA A 221 -22.30 -11.48 2.70
CA ALA A 221 -23.41 -12.37 2.35
C ALA A 221 -23.34 -12.74 0.87
N LEU A 222 -23.43 -14.04 0.59
CA LEU A 222 -23.62 -14.51 -0.78
C LEU A 222 -25.07 -14.23 -1.18
N VAL A 223 -25.27 -13.36 -2.17
CA VAL A 223 -26.55 -13.15 -2.78
C VAL A 223 -26.72 -14.17 -3.91
N PRO A 224 -27.57 -15.18 -3.77
CA PRO A 224 -27.76 -16.15 -4.83
C PRO A 224 -28.38 -15.49 -6.06
N ILE A 225 -27.88 -15.86 -7.23
CA ILE A 225 -28.55 -15.44 -8.49
C ILE A 225 -29.95 -16.07 -8.51
N PRO A 226 -31.01 -15.30 -8.71
CA PRO A 226 -32.35 -15.84 -8.80
C PRO A 226 -32.45 -16.94 -9.87
N ALA A 227 -33.18 -18.00 -9.57
CA ALA A 227 -33.26 -19.17 -10.48
C ALA A 227 -33.92 -18.79 -11.85
N ASP A 228 -34.66 -17.71 -11.88
CA ASP A 228 -35.33 -17.14 -13.05
C ASP A 228 -34.50 -16.00 -13.71
N ALA A 229 -33.29 -15.75 -13.25
CA ALA A 229 -32.43 -14.73 -13.87
C ALA A 229 -32.13 -15.11 -15.33
N PRO A 230 -32.23 -14.16 -16.27
CA PRO A 230 -32.00 -14.44 -17.67
C PRO A 230 -30.51 -14.84 -17.85
N LYS A 231 -30.28 -15.97 -18.50
CA LYS A 231 -28.92 -16.46 -18.83
C LYS A 231 -28.41 -15.88 -20.14
N THR A 232 -29.30 -15.35 -20.95
CA THR A 232 -28.97 -14.79 -22.26
C THR A 232 -29.78 -13.52 -22.51
N LEU A 233 -29.24 -12.62 -23.30
CA LEU A 233 -29.98 -11.46 -23.84
C LEU A 233 -30.10 -11.58 -25.36
N PRO A 234 -31.24 -11.24 -25.94
CA PRO A 234 -31.41 -11.18 -27.40
C PRO A 234 -30.58 -10.03 -27.98
N VAL A 235 -29.83 -10.31 -29.03
CA VAL A 235 -29.05 -9.32 -29.75
C VAL A 235 -29.78 -8.93 -31.02
N GLN A 236 -30.02 -7.61 -31.21
CA GLN A 236 -30.60 -7.10 -32.45
C GLN A 236 -29.49 -6.67 -33.40
N LYS A 237 -29.52 -7.18 -34.62
CA LYS A 237 -28.55 -6.88 -35.69
C LYS A 237 -27.10 -7.32 -35.39
N GLY A 238 -26.89 -8.34 -34.55
CA GLY A 238 -25.60 -8.98 -34.33
C GLY A 238 -25.44 -10.23 -35.21
N GLU A 239 -24.22 -10.76 -35.30
CA GLU A 239 -23.95 -12.05 -35.98
C GLU A 239 -24.55 -13.22 -35.20
N GLU A 240 -24.54 -13.12 -33.85
CA GLU A 240 -25.15 -14.11 -32.95
C GLU A 240 -26.52 -13.57 -32.44
N PRO A 241 -27.56 -14.43 -32.37
CA PRO A 241 -28.89 -14.02 -31.96
C PRO A 241 -29.01 -13.72 -30.46
N THR A 242 -28.10 -14.25 -29.64
CA THR A 242 -28.11 -14.10 -28.18
C THR A 242 -26.71 -13.87 -27.65
N LEU A 243 -26.60 -13.12 -26.54
CA LEU A 243 -25.38 -12.94 -25.75
C LEU A 243 -25.56 -13.67 -24.42
N GLU A 244 -24.61 -14.50 -24.03
CA GLU A 244 -24.58 -15.12 -22.72
C GLU A 244 -24.23 -14.09 -21.64
N LEU A 245 -24.96 -14.13 -20.52
CA LEU A 245 -24.70 -13.30 -19.35
C LEU A 245 -23.87 -14.09 -18.36
N CYS A 246 -22.74 -13.53 -17.95
CA CYS A 246 -21.95 -14.03 -16.83
C CYS A 246 -21.90 -12.97 -15.73
N CYS A 247 -22.04 -13.41 -14.47
CA CYS A 247 -21.74 -12.57 -13.32
C CYS A 247 -20.25 -12.64 -13.06
N THR A 248 -19.61 -11.49 -13.02
CA THR A 248 -18.21 -11.32 -12.60
C THR A 248 -18.13 -10.83 -11.14
#